data_563c3d30bd6ef86c7d4d2766ed7fca9f
#
_entry.id   563c3d30bd6ef86c7d4d2766ed7fca9f
#
_cell.length_a   1.000
_cell.length_b   1.000
_cell.length_c   1.000
_cell.angle_alpha   90.00
_cell.angle_beta   90.00
_cell.angle_gamma   90.00
#
_symmetry.space_group_name_H-M   'P 1'
#
loop_
_entity.id
_entity.type
_entity.pdbx_description
1 polymer ?
#
loop_
_entity_poly.entity_id
_entity_poly.type
_entity_poly.pdbx_seq_one_letter_code
_entity_poly.pdbx_strand_id
1 'polypeptide(L)'
;LSLHDALPIFGKLSVCGTVNDLSSMGARPLYLTASFILETGLDTDILGKIVQSMKETAEEAGVRIVAGDTKVIEGKGGLYINTAGVGERPSSLDISCRNMKSGDALILTGTLGDHHAAVLTNRLGIESGIESDCAPLNHMVEELLEENISVHTVRDITRGGLATVANELAVSSSVRIELEEELIPVSDIVQGFTGILGLDPLTMGNEGKMIIAVSPKDAEKAVGILRRNKYGRNAVAAGQVLEGKGVYLRTALGGLRRVLPLRGEGLPRIC
;
A
#
# COMPACT_ATOMS: atom_id res chain seq x y z
N LEU A 1 -16.83 -11.10 -4.74
CA LEU A 1 -16.16 -12.16 -4.00
C LEU A 1 -17.24 -13.02 -3.36
N SER A 2 -17.27 -14.33 -3.65
CA SER A 2 -17.88 -15.19 -2.68
C SER A 2 -17.08 -14.98 -1.38
N LEU A 3 -17.73 -14.77 -0.27
CA LEU A 3 -17.07 -14.65 1.05
C LEU A 3 -16.09 -15.81 1.30
N HIS A 4 -16.31 -16.99 0.71
CA HIS A 4 -15.52 -18.19 0.94
C HIS A 4 -14.08 -18.13 0.42
N ASP A 5 -13.78 -17.47 -0.70
CA ASP A 5 -12.47 -17.52 -1.35
C ASP A 5 -11.53 -16.37 -0.96
N ALA A 6 -12.11 -15.28 -0.41
CA ALA A 6 -11.36 -14.08 -0.03
C ALA A 6 -11.17 -13.92 1.49
N LEU A 7 -11.57 -14.88 2.29
CA LEU A 7 -11.73 -14.75 3.74
C LEU A 7 -10.44 -14.46 4.53
N PRO A 8 -9.30 -15.10 4.26
CA PRO A 8 -8.08 -14.79 5.02
C PRO A 8 -7.58 -13.36 4.74
N ILE A 9 -7.82 -12.84 3.52
CA ILE A 9 -7.31 -11.53 3.14
C ILE A 9 -7.99 -10.40 3.91
N PHE A 10 -9.27 -10.52 4.32
CA PHE A 10 -9.93 -9.48 5.11
C PHE A 10 -9.27 -9.27 6.48
N GLY A 11 -8.91 -10.36 7.15
CA GLY A 11 -8.16 -10.29 8.40
C GLY A 11 -6.81 -9.64 8.21
N LYS A 12 -6.09 -10.02 7.16
CA LYS A 12 -4.79 -9.46 6.80
C LYS A 12 -4.88 -7.96 6.44
N LEU A 13 -5.85 -7.59 5.60
CA LEU A 13 -6.10 -6.19 5.21
C LEU A 13 -6.37 -5.29 6.41
N SER A 14 -7.20 -5.75 7.35
CA SER A 14 -7.57 -4.95 8.53
C SER A 14 -6.37 -4.62 9.42
N VAL A 15 -5.38 -5.50 9.50
CA VAL A 15 -4.14 -5.25 10.26
C VAL A 15 -3.16 -4.43 9.43
N CYS A 16 -2.91 -4.83 8.17
CA CYS A 16 -1.93 -4.17 7.31
C CYS A 16 -2.25 -2.69 7.08
N GLY A 17 -3.51 -2.34 6.80
CA GLY A 17 -3.89 -0.96 6.55
C GLY A 17 -3.48 -0.03 7.70
N THR A 18 -3.83 -0.39 8.94
CA THR A 18 -3.48 0.42 10.12
C THR A 18 -1.99 0.41 10.42
N VAL A 19 -1.31 -0.74 10.27
CA VAL A 19 0.15 -0.86 10.47
C VAL A 19 0.89 0.01 9.46
N ASN A 20 0.50 -0.03 8.19
CA ASN A 20 1.14 0.71 7.10
C ASN A 20 0.91 2.23 7.24
N ASP A 21 -0.27 2.66 7.70
CA ASP A 21 -0.54 4.06 8.01
C ASP A 21 0.37 4.61 9.11
N LEU A 22 0.53 3.87 10.21
CA LEU A 22 1.46 4.25 11.29
C LEU A 22 2.89 4.33 10.77
N SER A 23 3.31 3.36 9.97
CA SER A 23 4.65 3.30 9.39
C SER A 23 4.90 4.44 8.39
N SER A 24 3.87 4.89 7.68
CA SER A 24 3.94 6.04 6.77
C SER A 24 4.27 7.35 7.50
N MET A 25 4.03 7.41 8.80
CA MET A 25 4.43 8.52 9.67
C MET A 25 5.81 8.30 10.33
N GLY A 26 6.51 7.21 10.00
CA GLY A 26 7.76 6.81 10.64
C GLY A 26 7.58 6.31 12.09
N ALA A 27 6.36 5.93 12.46
CA ALA A 27 6.09 5.33 13.75
C ALA A 27 6.30 3.81 13.69
N ARG A 28 6.87 3.24 14.76
CA ARG A 28 6.84 1.81 15.01
C ARG A 28 5.48 1.43 15.58
N PRO A 29 4.66 0.64 14.89
CA PRO A 29 3.38 0.18 15.40
C PRO A 29 3.57 -0.69 16.64
N LEU A 30 2.70 -0.54 17.65
CA LEU A 30 2.78 -1.31 18.90
C LEU A 30 1.49 -2.05 19.21
N TYR A 31 0.37 -1.34 19.17
CA TYR A 31 -0.92 -1.83 19.59
C TYR A 31 -2.00 -1.48 18.58
N LEU A 32 -2.93 -2.43 18.39
CA LEU A 32 -4.15 -2.22 17.62
C LEU A 32 -5.38 -2.45 18.52
N THR A 33 -6.46 -1.79 18.18
CA THR A 33 -7.81 -2.17 18.57
C THR A 33 -8.55 -2.70 17.35
N ALA A 34 -9.45 -3.67 17.53
CA ALA A 34 -10.24 -4.23 16.45
C ALA A 34 -11.72 -4.31 16.85
N SER A 35 -12.58 -3.65 16.09
CA SER A 35 -14.03 -3.69 16.28
C SER A 35 -14.70 -4.41 15.13
N PHE A 36 -15.67 -5.25 15.45
CA PHE A 36 -16.43 -6.04 14.49
C PHE A 36 -17.90 -5.64 14.50
N ILE A 37 -18.48 -5.46 13.33
CA ILE A 37 -19.92 -5.43 13.13
C ILE A 37 -20.26 -6.65 12.28
N LEU A 38 -21.01 -7.58 12.88
CA LEU A 38 -21.41 -8.85 12.30
C LEU A 38 -22.89 -8.79 11.95
N GLU A 39 -23.24 -9.16 10.75
CA GLU A 39 -24.65 -9.35 10.40
C GLU A 39 -25.12 -10.77 10.76
N THR A 40 -26.39 -10.90 11.17
CA THR A 40 -27.01 -12.21 11.38
C THR A 40 -26.91 -13.06 10.13
N GLY A 41 -26.59 -14.35 10.28
CA GLY A 41 -26.35 -15.28 9.17
C GLY A 41 -24.89 -15.39 8.73
N LEU A 42 -23.97 -14.63 9.34
CA LEU A 42 -22.55 -14.86 9.14
C LEU A 42 -22.13 -16.21 9.73
N ASP A 43 -21.43 -17.01 8.92
CA ASP A 43 -20.86 -18.29 9.35
C ASP A 43 -19.73 -18.05 10.36
N THR A 44 -19.77 -18.75 11.49
CA THR A 44 -18.76 -18.64 12.55
C THR A 44 -17.40 -19.20 12.13
N ASP A 45 -17.35 -20.19 11.24
CA ASP A 45 -16.09 -20.71 10.70
C ASP A 45 -15.38 -19.68 9.83
N ILE A 46 -16.15 -18.88 9.12
CA ILE A 46 -15.65 -17.73 8.36
C ILE A 46 -15.02 -16.71 9.30
N LEU A 47 -15.73 -16.32 10.34
CA LEU A 47 -15.21 -15.40 11.35
C LEU A 47 -13.92 -15.94 11.98
N GLY A 48 -13.90 -17.24 12.31
CA GLY A 48 -12.71 -17.91 12.84
C GLY A 48 -11.48 -17.80 11.93
N LYS A 49 -11.64 -18.00 10.62
CA LYS A 49 -10.55 -17.87 9.63
C LYS A 49 -10.04 -16.41 9.53
N ILE A 50 -10.96 -15.45 9.59
CA ILE A 50 -10.59 -14.02 9.53
C ILE A 50 -9.79 -13.64 10.78
N VAL A 51 -10.25 -14.01 11.98
CA VAL A 51 -9.56 -13.74 13.24
C VAL A 51 -8.19 -14.42 13.29
N GLN A 52 -8.08 -15.65 12.77
CA GLN A 52 -6.80 -16.33 12.66
C GLN A 52 -5.82 -15.57 11.74
N SER A 53 -6.28 -15.12 10.57
CA SER A 53 -5.49 -14.30 9.65
C SER A 53 -5.06 -12.96 10.26
N MET A 54 -5.93 -12.32 11.04
CA MET A 54 -5.57 -11.11 11.81
C MET A 54 -4.45 -11.40 12.83
N LYS A 55 -4.55 -12.51 13.54
CA LYS A 55 -3.53 -12.93 14.52
C LYS A 55 -2.19 -13.14 13.84
N GLU A 56 -2.14 -13.95 12.79
CA GLU A 56 -0.91 -14.24 12.06
C GLU A 56 -0.26 -12.97 11.50
N THR A 57 -1.07 -12.05 10.97
CA THR A 57 -0.57 -10.78 10.44
C THR A 57 -0.09 -9.84 11.54
N ALA A 58 -0.76 -9.81 12.68
CA ALA A 58 -0.33 -9.03 13.85
C ALA A 58 1.00 -9.56 14.41
N GLU A 59 1.16 -10.89 14.48
CA GLU A 59 2.41 -11.54 14.86
C GLU A 59 3.54 -11.19 13.88
N GLU A 60 3.28 -11.26 12.57
CA GLU A 60 4.24 -10.88 11.53
C GLU A 60 4.66 -9.41 11.63
N ALA A 61 3.70 -8.51 11.87
CA ALA A 61 3.96 -7.08 12.03
C ALA A 61 4.60 -6.72 13.39
N GLY A 62 4.66 -7.66 14.34
CA GLY A 62 5.16 -7.40 15.69
C GLY A 62 4.24 -6.53 16.53
N VAL A 63 2.93 -6.47 16.20
CA VAL A 63 1.93 -5.69 16.93
C VAL A 63 1.00 -6.58 17.75
N ARG A 64 0.33 -6.00 18.76
CA ARG A 64 -0.65 -6.72 19.57
C ARG A 64 -2.02 -6.08 19.45
N ILE A 65 -3.05 -6.88 19.18
CA ILE A 65 -4.44 -6.45 19.29
C ILE A 65 -4.81 -6.54 20.78
N VAL A 66 -5.02 -5.39 21.41
CA VAL A 66 -5.14 -5.26 22.88
C VAL A 66 -6.55 -4.96 23.37
N ALA A 67 -7.43 -4.50 22.48
CA ALA A 67 -8.81 -4.19 22.79
C ALA A 67 -9.69 -4.32 21.55
N GLY A 68 -10.97 -4.38 21.73
CA GLY A 68 -11.94 -4.42 20.65
C GLY A 68 -13.37 -4.49 21.17
N ASP A 69 -14.31 -4.50 20.25
CA ASP A 69 -15.73 -4.68 20.53
C ASP A 69 -16.37 -5.45 19.40
N THR A 70 -17.44 -6.17 19.69
CA THR A 70 -18.21 -6.89 18.67
C THR A 70 -19.70 -6.57 18.82
N LYS A 71 -20.31 -6.12 17.73
CA LYS A 71 -21.74 -5.90 17.63
C LYS A 71 -22.35 -6.85 16.61
N VAL A 72 -23.51 -7.38 16.93
CA VAL A 72 -24.32 -8.16 16.00
C VAL A 72 -25.54 -7.33 15.62
N ILE A 73 -25.78 -7.21 14.33
CA ILE A 73 -26.92 -6.47 13.76
C ILE A 73 -27.73 -7.37 12.83
N GLU A 74 -28.95 -6.98 12.52
CA GLU A 74 -29.74 -7.63 11.48
C GLU A 74 -29.08 -7.42 10.11
N GLY A 75 -29.05 -8.48 9.26
CA GLY A 75 -28.46 -8.39 7.95
C GLY A 75 -28.48 -9.72 7.20
N LYS A 76 -27.60 -9.88 6.22
CA LYS A 76 -27.51 -11.05 5.33
C LYS A 76 -26.17 -11.78 5.41
N GLY A 77 -25.51 -11.73 6.57
CA GLY A 77 -24.22 -12.39 6.79
C GLY A 77 -23.00 -11.52 6.42
N GLY A 78 -23.17 -10.19 6.35
CA GLY A 78 -22.05 -9.25 6.13
C GLY A 78 -21.14 -9.14 7.37
N LEU A 79 -19.92 -8.67 7.11
CA LEU A 79 -18.90 -8.43 8.13
C LEU A 79 -18.20 -7.11 7.84
N TYR A 80 -18.03 -6.30 8.90
CA TYR A 80 -17.22 -5.07 8.86
C TYR A 80 -16.20 -5.13 9.98
N ILE A 81 -14.95 -4.79 9.65
CA ILE A 81 -13.84 -4.74 10.60
C ILE A 81 -13.30 -3.31 10.59
N ASN A 82 -13.20 -2.72 11.76
CA ASN A 82 -12.55 -1.43 11.94
C ASN A 82 -11.39 -1.57 12.91
N THR A 83 -10.20 -1.14 12.51
CA THR A 83 -9.00 -1.13 13.35
C THR A 83 -8.52 0.29 13.58
N ALA A 84 -7.95 0.51 14.76
CA ALA A 84 -7.19 1.71 15.08
C ALA A 84 -5.89 1.31 15.74
N GLY A 85 -4.83 2.08 15.55
CA GLY A 85 -3.51 1.74 16.02
C GLY A 85 -2.81 2.83 16.78
N VAL A 86 -1.88 2.42 17.65
CA VAL A 86 -0.95 3.29 18.37
C VAL A 86 0.46 2.81 18.11
N GLY A 87 1.32 3.75 17.76
CA GLY A 87 2.75 3.52 17.51
C GLY A 87 3.61 4.54 18.21
N GLU A 88 4.89 4.27 18.25
CA GLU A 88 5.90 5.12 18.87
C GLU A 88 6.81 5.70 17.79
N ARG A 89 7.06 6.99 17.85
CA ARG A 89 7.94 7.71 16.92
C ARG A 89 8.91 8.60 17.69
N PRO A 90 10.22 8.60 17.35
CA PRO A 90 11.15 9.57 17.90
C PRO A 90 10.69 11.01 17.60
N SER A 91 10.75 11.89 18.59
CA SER A 91 10.33 13.29 18.44
C SER A 91 11.18 14.08 17.43
N SER A 92 12.41 13.65 17.19
CA SER A 92 13.32 14.21 16.21
C SER A 92 13.02 13.81 14.77
N LEU A 93 12.18 12.78 14.56
CA LEU A 93 11.87 12.30 13.23
C LEU A 93 10.77 13.16 12.59
N ASP A 94 11.04 13.68 11.41
CA ASP A 94 10.10 14.51 10.65
C ASP A 94 9.81 13.89 9.27
N ILE A 95 8.99 12.82 9.27
CA ILE A 95 8.45 12.22 8.05
C ILE A 95 7.03 12.73 7.85
N SER A 96 6.76 13.30 6.69
CA SER A 96 5.45 13.86 6.36
C SER A 96 5.23 13.92 4.85
N CYS A 97 3.97 13.83 4.41
CA CYS A 97 3.58 14.05 3.02
C CYS A 97 3.89 15.46 2.50
N ARG A 98 4.34 16.38 3.36
CA ARG A 98 4.71 17.77 3.03
C ARG A 98 6.22 17.98 2.93
N ASN A 99 7.02 16.95 3.17
CA ASN A 99 8.47 17.10 3.36
C ASN A 99 9.30 16.68 2.15
N MET A 100 8.67 16.35 1.00
CA MET A 100 9.42 16.12 -0.23
C MET A 100 10.16 17.38 -0.65
N LYS A 101 11.39 17.21 -1.10
CA LYS A 101 12.28 18.30 -1.53
C LYS A 101 12.72 18.08 -2.98
N SER A 102 12.91 19.16 -3.72
CA SER A 102 13.55 19.09 -5.04
C SER A 102 14.91 18.41 -4.92
N GLY A 103 15.15 17.43 -5.77
CA GLY A 103 16.31 16.54 -5.76
C GLY A 103 16.07 15.19 -5.12
N ASP A 104 15.00 14.99 -4.34
CA ASP A 104 14.71 13.69 -3.73
C ASP A 104 14.52 12.59 -4.78
N ALA A 105 15.06 11.42 -4.47
CA ALA A 105 14.77 10.20 -5.23
C ALA A 105 13.46 9.58 -4.73
N LEU A 106 12.66 9.08 -5.67
CA LEU A 106 11.41 8.38 -5.39
C LEU A 106 11.58 6.89 -5.58
N ILE A 107 11.36 6.14 -4.50
CA ILE A 107 11.49 4.69 -4.48
C ILE A 107 10.10 4.07 -4.40
N LEU A 108 9.81 3.11 -5.26
CA LEU A 108 8.69 2.19 -5.16
C LEU A 108 9.16 0.91 -4.51
N THR A 109 8.42 0.39 -3.53
CA THR A 109 8.85 -0.81 -2.80
C THR A 109 8.61 -2.13 -3.53
N GLY A 110 7.88 -2.11 -4.65
CA GLY A 110 7.63 -3.31 -5.45
C GLY A 110 6.67 -3.09 -6.61
N THR A 111 6.16 -4.19 -7.16
CA THR A 111 5.25 -4.24 -8.32
C THR A 111 3.92 -3.55 -8.04
N LEU A 112 3.33 -2.96 -9.07
CA LEU A 112 2.04 -2.25 -8.96
C LEU A 112 0.89 -3.06 -9.55
N GLY A 113 -0.30 -2.92 -8.94
CA GLY A 113 -1.56 -3.42 -9.44
C GLY A 113 -1.91 -4.84 -9.00
N ASP A 114 -1.06 -5.53 -8.25
CA ASP A 114 -1.27 -6.93 -7.86
C ASP A 114 -2.56 -7.10 -7.03
N HIS A 115 -2.81 -6.28 -6.00
CA HIS A 115 -4.03 -6.40 -5.19
C HIS A 115 -5.29 -6.15 -6.01
N HIS A 116 -5.32 -5.06 -6.77
CA HIS A 116 -6.47 -4.71 -7.59
C HIS A 116 -6.77 -5.81 -8.62
N ALA A 117 -5.74 -6.34 -9.29
CA ALA A 117 -5.88 -7.42 -10.26
C ALA A 117 -6.39 -8.70 -9.58
N ALA A 118 -5.86 -9.09 -8.41
CA ALA A 118 -6.32 -10.24 -7.65
C ALA A 118 -7.80 -10.13 -7.25
N VAL A 119 -8.23 -8.96 -6.81
CA VAL A 119 -9.64 -8.71 -6.47
C VAL A 119 -10.54 -8.77 -7.70
N LEU A 120 -10.09 -8.18 -8.81
CA LEU A 120 -10.90 -8.10 -10.03
C LEU A 120 -11.03 -9.48 -10.69
N THR A 121 -9.95 -10.28 -10.76
CA THR A 121 -10.01 -11.65 -11.30
C THR A 121 -10.94 -12.52 -10.49
N ASN A 122 -10.89 -12.45 -9.16
CA ASN A 122 -11.83 -13.16 -8.28
C ASN A 122 -13.29 -12.75 -8.56
N ARG A 123 -13.57 -11.46 -8.70
CA ARG A 123 -14.94 -10.98 -8.99
C ARG A 123 -15.46 -11.41 -10.35
N LEU A 124 -14.58 -11.53 -11.32
CA LEU A 124 -14.93 -11.98 -12.68
C LEU A 124 -14.96 -13.50 -12.81
N GLY A 125 -14.60 -14.23 -11.75
CA GLY A 125 -14.50 -15.70 -11.79
C GLY A 125 -13.37 -16.18 -12.71
N ILE A 126 -12.30 -15.40 -12.86
CA ILE A 126 -11.15 -15.74 -13.69
C ILE A 126 -10.07 -16.40 -12.82
N GLU A 127 -9.71 -17.63 -13.13
CA GLU A 127 -8.54 -18.30 -12.57
C GLU A 127 -7.27 -17.71 -13.20
N SER A 128 -6.54 -16.92 -12.44
CA SER A 128 -5.39 -16.15 -12.97
C SER A 128 -4.06 -16.46 -12.28
N GLY A 129 -4.08 -17.02 -11.08
CA GLY A 129 -2.88 -17.14 -10.24
C GLY A 129 -2.32 -15.79 -9.73
N ILE A 130 -3.04 -14.67 -9.93
CA ILE A 130 -2.66 -13.38 -9.39
C ILE A 130 -3.03 -13.34 -7.91
N GLU A 131 -2.03 -13.11 -7.06
CA GLU A 131 -2.20 -12.99 -5.63
C GLU A 131 -2.18 -11.53 -5.19
N SER A 132 -2.90 -11.23 -4.09
CA SER A 132 -2.84 -9.90 -3.48
C SER A 132 -1.46 -9.64 -2.86
N ASP A 133 -0.97 -8.44 -3.04
CA ASP A 133 0.26 -7.95 -2.43
C ASP A 133 0.11 -7.51 -0.96
N CYS A 134 -1.07 -7.67 -0.36
CA CYS A 134 -1.34 -7.23 1.01
C CYS A 134 -0.24 -7.71 1.98
N ALA A 135 0.41 -6.78 2.67
CA ALA A 135 1.54 -7.06 3.55
C ALA A 135 1.77 -5.97 4.60
N PRO A 136 2.25 -6.31 5.81
CA PRO A 136 2.72 -5.33 6.77
C PRO A 136 4.12 -4.84 6.34
N LEU A 137 4.29 -3.53 6.20
CA LEU A 137 5.49 -2.91 5.64
C LEU A 137 6.33 -2.17 6.69
N ASN A 138 5.91 -2.21 7.94
CA ASN A 138 6.55 -1.48 9.04
C ASN A 138 8.05 -1.81 9.17
N HIS A 139 8.43 -3.06 9.08
CA HIS A 139 9.84 -3.47 9.21
C HIS A 139 10.73 -2.86 8.13
N MET A 140 10.22 -2.68 6.90
CA MET A 140 10.99 -2.01 5.84
C MET A 140 11.27 -0.54 6.16
N VAL A 141 10.28 0.15 6.74
CA VAL A 141 10.46 1.56 7.14
C VAL A 141 11.38 1.65 8.36
N GLU A 142 11.22 0.76 9.34
CA GLU A 142 12.09 0.67 10.52
C GLU A 142 13.55 0.46 10.10
N GLU A 143 13.84 -0.50 9.20
CA GLU A 143 15.20 -0.76 8.70
C GLU A 143 15.83 0.46 8.02
N LEU A 144 15.05 1.23 7.24
CA LEU A 144 15.56 2.46 6.63
C LEU A 144 15.99 3.49 7.69
N LEU A 145 15.19 3.63 8.75
CA LEU A 145 15.45 4.58 9.83
C LEU A 145 16.63 4.15 10.70
N GLU A 146 16.73 2.87 11.04
CA GLU A 146 17.85 2.30 11.80
C GLU A 146 19.19 2.47 11.05
N GLU A 147 19.16 2.34 9.72
CA GLU A 147 20.32 2.53 8.86
C GLU A 147 20.61 4.00 8.54
N ASN A 148 19.92 4.93 9.22
CA ASN A 148 20.08 6.37 9.09
C ASN A 148 19.88 6.90 7.66
N ILE A 149 18.95 6.32 6.91
CA ILE A 149 18.51 6.87 5.61
C ILE A 149 17.75 8.17 5.85
N SER A 150 18.07 9.21 5.09
CA SER A 150 17.36 10.49 5.14
C SER A 150 16.02 10.37 4.41
N VAL A 151 15.02 9.82 5.11
CA VAL A 151 13.66 9.65 4.62
C VAL A 151 12.87 10.92 4.87
N HIS A 152 12.27 11.51 3.83
CA HIS A 152 11.46 12.72 3.93
C HIS A 152 9.96 12.42 3.91
N THR A 153 9.55 11.46 3.09
CA THR A 153 8.15 11.06 2.92
C THR A 153 8.04 9.55 2.74
N VAL A 154 7.05 8.97 3.39
CA VAL A 154 6.59 7.60 3.15
C VAL A 154 5.08 7.64 2.96
N ARG A 155 4.57 6.92 1.98
CA ARG A 155 3.13 6.80 1.75
C ARG A 155 2.80 5.43 1.14
N ASP A 156 1.78 4.77 1.66
CA ASP A 156 1.21 3.56 1.08
C ASP A 156 0.49 3.88 -0.25
N ILE A 157 0.64 2.99 -1.23
CA ILE A 157 0.07 3.15 -2.58
C ILE A 157 -1.25 2.38 -2.65
N THR A 158 -2.26 2.81 -1.92
CA THR A 158 -3.55 2.15 -1.82
C THR A 158 -4.53 2.62 -2.90
N ARG A 159 -5.69 3.08 -2.52
CA ARG A 159 -6.79 3.43 -3.42
C ARG A 159 -6.40 4.51 -4.43
N GLY A 160 -6.73 4.24 -5.71
CA GLY A 160 -6.38 5.13 -6.83
C GLY A 160 -4.93 4.99 -7.29
N GLY A 161 -4.18 4.06 -6.69
CA GLY A 161 -2.84 3.67 -7.10
C GLY A 161 -1.79 4.77 -6.99
N LEU A 162 -0.65 4.52 -7.60
CA LEU A 162 0.47 5.47 -7.65
C LEU A 162 0.06 6.81 -8.25
N ALA A 163 -0.82 6.81 -9.26
CA ALA A 163 -1.29 8.04 -9.92
C ALA A 163 -1.95 9.00 -8.93
N THR A 164 -2.84 8.50 -8.07
CA THR A 164 -3.52 9.33 -7.08
C THR A 164 -2.57 9.77 -5.97
N VAL A 165 -1.85 8.83 -5.37
CA VAL A 165 -0.92 9.08 -4.26
C VAL A 165 0.17 10.08 -4.67
N ALA A 166 0.79 9.92 -5.84
CA ALA A 166 1.82 10.85 -6.31
C ALA A 166 1.26 12.28 -6.51
N ASN A 167 0.01 12.41 -7.01
CA ASN A 167 -0.61 13.73 -7.15
C ASN A 167 -0.92 14.37 -5.78
N GLU A 168 -1.38 13.60 -4.79
CA GLU A 168 -1.59 14.08 -3.42
C GLU A 168 -0.28 14.58 -2.80
N LEU A 169 0.80 13.82 -2.96
CA LEU A 169 2.13 14.17 -2.46
C LEU A 169 2.70 15.41 -3.16
N ALA A 170 2.57 15.50 -4.49
CA ALA A 170 3.03 16.65 -5.26
C ALA A 170 2.33 17.94 -4.85
N VAL A 171 1.02 17.86 -4.55
CA VAL A 171 0.23 19.01 -4.05
C VAL A 171 0.64 19.36 -2.62
N SER A 172 0.75 18.37 -1.73
CA SER A 172 1.05 18.56 -0.31
C SER A 172 2.44 19.18 -0.08
N SER A 173 3.43 18.78 -0.88
CA SER A 173 4.81 19.30 -0.83
C SER A 173 5.05 20.47 -1.77
N SER A 174 4.07 20.86 -2.60
CA SER A 174 4.20 21.92 -3.63
C SER A 174 5.36 21.68 -4.61
N VAL A 175 5.53 20.43 -5.06
CA VAL A 175 6.61 20.00 -5.95
C VAL A 175 6.10 19.42 -7.26
N ARG A 176 7.00 19.21 -8.21
CA ARG A 176 6.80 18.35 -9.38
C ARG A 176 7.38 16.97 -9.11
N ILE A 177 6.64 15.93 -9.46
CA ILE A 177 7.11 14.55 -9.48
C ILE A 177 7.30 14.13 -10.92
N GLU A 178 8.46 13.53 -11.24
CA GLU A 178 8.74 12.92 -12.53
C GLU A 178 9.09 11.44 -12.31
N LEU A 179 8.29 10.56 -12.91
CA LEU A 179 8.43 9.10 -12.85
C LEU A 179 9.01 8.61 -14.20
N GLU A 180 9.76 7.52 -14.16
CA GLU A 180 10.33 6.86 -15.35
C GLU A 180 9.55 5.57 -15.63
N GLU A 181 8.84 5.50 -16.77
CA GLU A 181 7.93 4.39 -17.11
C GLU A 181 8.64 3.03 -17.10
N GLU A 182 9.86 2.96 -17.67
CA GLU A 182 10.65 1.73 -17.76
C GLU A 182 11.13 1.21 -16.40
N LEU A 183 11.14 2.07 -15.36
CA LEU A 183 11.56 1.71 -14.02
C LEU A 183 10.39 1.34 -13.11
N ILE A 184 9.14 1.56 -13.54
CA ILE A 184 7.98 1.20 -12.72
C ILE A 184 7.75 -0.32 -12.81
N PRO A 185 7.89 -1.06 -11.69
CA PRO A 185 7.74 -2.51 -11.76
C PRO A 185 6.26 -2.89 -11.83
N VAL A 186 5.92 -3.70 -12.80
CA VAL A 186 4.63 -4.38 -12.96
C VAL A 186 4.92 -5.82 -13.30
N SER A 187 4.28 -6.78 -12.62
CA SER A 187 4.48 -8.19 -12.93
C SER A 187 3.90 -8.55 -14.31
N ASP A 188 4.54 -9.46 -15.05
CA ASP A 188 4.12 -9.85 -16.41
C ASP A 188 2.66 -10.31 -16.44
N ILE A 189 2.22 -11.05 -15.41
CA ILE A 189 0.85 -11.55 -15.31
C ILE A 189 -0.15 -10.40 -15.13
N VAL A 190 0.18 -9.39 -14.32
CA VAL A 190 -0.65 -8.19 -14.14
C VAL A 190 -0.64 -7.34 -15.40
N GLN A 191 0.51 -7.19 -16.05
CA GLN A 191 0.62 -6.45 -17.31
C GLN A 191 -0.23 -7.08 -18.42
N GLY A 192 -0.19 -8.41 -18.55
CA GLY A 192 -1.04 -9.14 -19.49
C GLY A 192 -2.54 -8.97 -19.20
N PHE A 193 -2.93 -9.10 -17.93
CA PHE A 193 -4.31 -8.92 -17.48
C PHE A 193 -4.83 -7.51 -17.73
N THR A 194 -4.06 -6.49 -17.34
CA THR A 194 -4.42 -5.09 -17.54
C THR A 194 -4.48 -4.68 -19.00
N GLY A 195 -3.59 -5.24 -19.84
CA GLY A 195 -3.59 -5.03 -21.28
C GLY A 195 -4.87 -5.52 -21.96
N ILE A 196 -5.41 -6.67 -21.53
CA ILE A 196 -6.67 -7.21 -22.06
C ILE A 196 -7.88 -6.33 -21.67
N LEU A 197 -7.89 -5.79 -20.45
CA LEU A 197 -9.00 -5.00 -19.93
C LEU A 197 -8.88 -3.49 -20.18
N GLY A 198 -7.76 -3.03 -20.75
CA GLY A 198 -7.50 -1.60 -20.95
C GLY A 198 -7.32 -0.83 -19.65
N LEU A 199 -6.78 -1.47 -18.61
CA LEU A 199 -6.53 -0.84 -17.30
C LEU A 199 -5.10 -0.30 -17.25
N ASP A 200 -4.90 0.83 -16.53
CA ASP A 200 -3.58 1.41 -16.27
C ASP A 200 -3.10 0.98 -14.87
N PRO A 201 -2.01 0.19 -14.75
CA PRO A 201 -1.46 -0.22 -13.45
C PRO A 201 -1.15 0.94 -12.50
N LEU A 202 -0.88 2.14 -13.02
CA LEU A 202 -0.65 3.33 -12.20
C LEU A 202 -1.86 3.76 -11.38
N THR A 203 -3.07 3.40 -11.81
CA THR A 203 -4.33 3.75 -11.14
C THR A 203 -4.88 2.62 -10.28
N MET A 204 -4.22 1.46 -10.30
CA MET A 204 -4.64 0.28 -9.56
C MET A 204 -4.16 0.32 -8.12
N GLY A 205 -5.05 0.00 -7.18
CA GLY A 205 -4.74 -0.04 -5.75
C GLY A 205 -3.85 -1.22 -5.36
N ASN A 206 -3.04 -1.01 -4.36
CA ASN A 206 -2.16 -2.00 -3.72
C ASN A 206 -2.41 -1.99 -2.22
N GLU A 207 -2.06 -3.05 -1.52
CA GLU A 207 -2.22 -3.15 -0.06
C GLU A 207 -0.91 -3.56 0.63
N GLY A 208 0.18 -3.62 -0.15
CA GLY A 208 1.51 -3.98 0.32
C GLY A 208 2.62 -3.24 -0.43
N LYS A 209 2.38 -1.99 -0.86
CA LYS A 209 3.38 -1.17 -1.55
C LYS A 209 3.40 0.25 -1.00
N MET A 210 4.60 0.84 -1.00
CA MET A 210 4.83 2.23 -0.60
C MET A 210 5.63 2.99 -1.66
N ILE A 211 5.40 4.30 -1.72
CA ILE A 211 6.29 5.27 -2.33
C ILE A 211 7.06 5.99 -1.22
N ILE A 212 8.37 6.06 -1.37
CA ILE A 212 9.28 6.64 -0.39
C ILE A 212 10.13 7.71 -1.06
N ALA A 213 10.15 8.91 -0.50
CA ALA A 213 11.06 9.97 -0.91
C ALA A 213 12.26 10.02 0.03
N VAL A 214 13.46 9.91 -0.52
CA VAL A 214 14.71 9.94 0.23
C VAL A 214 15.68 10.94 -0.38
N SER A 215 16.64 11.40 0.44
CA SER A 215 17.76 12.19 -0.09
C SER A 215 18.45 11.44 -1.23
N PRO A 216 18.81 12.11 -2.33
CA PRO A 216 19.40 11.45 -3.51
C PRO A 216 20.69 10.69 -3.19
N LYS A 217 21.48 11.14 -2.23
CA LYS A 217 22.70 10.46 -1.76
C LYS A 217 22.45 9.09 -1.11
N ASP A 218 21.27 8.89 -0.58
CA ASP A 218 20.87 7.68 0.14
C ASP A 218 20.05 6.71 -0.73
N ALA A 219 19.71 7.08 -1.97
CA ALA A 219 18.77 6.35 -2.82
C ALA A 219 19.22 4.90 -3.10
N GLU A 220 20.49 4.71 -3.50
CA GLU A 220 21.02 3.37 -3.79
C GLU A 220 21.07 2.50 -2.53
N LYS A 221 21.54 3.07 -1.41
CA LYS A 221 21.56 2.37 -0.13
C LYS A 221 20.16 1.99 0.31
N ALA A 222 19.19 2.90 0.20
CA ALA A 222 17.79 2.65 0.56
C ALA A 222 17.17 1.52 -0.27
N VAL A 223 17.36 1.52 -1.59
CA VAL A 223 16.93 0.41 -2.46
C VAL A 223 17.57 -0.92 -2.04
N GLY A 224 18.87 -0.91 -1.73
CA GLY A 224 19.59 -2.09 -1.25
C GLY A 224 19.02 -2.64 0.07
N ILE A 225 18.65 -1.76 1.00
CA ILE A 225 17.99 -2.14 2.27
C ILE A 225 16.63 -2.78 1.99
N LEU A 226 15.78 -2.09 1.23
CA LEU A 226 14.43 -2.55 0.92
C LEU A 226 14.43 -3.93 0.25
N ARG A 227 15.37 -4.19 -0.67
CA ARG A 227 15.47 -5.47 -1.38
C ARG A 227 15.86 -6.66 -0.51
N ARG A 228 16.38 -6.45 0.69
CA ARG A 228 16.63 -7.51 1.68
C ARG A 228 15.34 -8.04 2.29
N ASN A 229 14.31 -7.20 2.34
CA ASN A 229 12.99 -7.57 2.85
C ASN A 229 12.20 -8.36 1.80
N LYS A 230 11.45 -9.39 2.23
CA LYS A 230 10.66 -10.25 1.33
C LYS A 230 9.63 -9.48 0.50
N TYR A 231 9.11 -8.36 1.02
CA TYR A 231 8.11 -7.51 0.37
C TYR A 231 8.72 -6.40 -0.49
N GLY A 232 10.02 -6.15 -0.33
CA GLY A 232 10.77 -5.12 -1.04
C GLY A 232 11.68 -5.63 -2.15
N ARG A 233 11.63 -6.93 -2.52
CA ARG A 233 12.55 -7.54 -3.51
C ARG A 233 12.61 -6.81 -4.84
N ASN A 234 11.49 -6.23 -5.26
CA ASN A 234 11.38 -5.47 -6.50
C ASN A 234 11.44 -3.95 -6.27
N ALA A 235 12.01 -3.50 -5.15
CA ALA A 235 12.16 -2.08 -4.86
C ALA A 235 13.09 -1.42 -5.89
N VAL A 236 12.73 -0.21 -6.31
CA VAL A 236 13.44 0.52 -7.35
C VAL A 236 13.30 2.03 -7.15
N ALA A 237 14.35 2.78 -7.48
CA ALA A 237 14.26 4.22 -7.64
C ALA A 237 13.60 4.51 -9.01
N ALA A 238 12.32 4.84 -9.00
CA ALA A 238 11.49 4.94 -10.21
C ALA A 238 11.20 6.39 -10.63
N GLY A 239 11.82 7.37 -9.96
CA GLY A 239 11.59 8.77 -10.29
C GLY A 239 12.31 9.73 -9.37
N GLN A 240 12.00 11.01 -9.54
CA GLN A 240 12.61 12.10 -8.80
C GLN A 240 11.64 13.23 -8.52
N VAL A 241 11.96 14.01 -7.50
CA VAL A 241 11.25 15.24 -7.15
C VAL A 241 11.98 16.45 -7.74
N LEU A 242 11.25 17.33 -8.40
CA LEU A 242 11.77 18.52 -9.07
C LEU A 242 11.03 19.78 -8.60
N GLU A 243 11.60 20.93 -8.90
CA GLU A 243 10.89 22.20 -8.78
C GLU A 243 9.71 22.25 -9.77
N GLY A 244 8.59 22.84 -9.33
CA GLY A 244 7.39 22.97 -10.14
C GLY A 244 6.17 22.32 -9.52
N LYS A 245 5.21 21.87 -10.33
CA LYS A 245 3.94 21.30 -9.86
C LYS A 245 3.49 20.16 -10.73
N GLY A 246 2.77 19.20 -10.11
CA GLY A 246 2.10 18.10 -10.79
C GLY A 246 2.98 16.87 -10.97
N VAL A 247 2.40 15.83 -11.55
CA VAL A 247 3.03 14.52 -11.75
C VAL A 247 3.15 14.25 -13.24
N TYR A 248 4.31 13.80 -13.63
CA TYR A 248 4.64 13.49 -15.03
C TYR A 248 5.28 12.10 -15.10
N LEU A 249 5.05 11.43 -16.20
CA LEU A 249 5.68 10.16 -16.57
C LEU A 249 6.50 10.36 -17.80
N ARG A 250 7.79 10.08 -17.72
CA ARG A 250 8.66 9.97 -18.87
C ARG A 250 8.44 8.61 -19.49
N THR A 251 7.93 8.60 -20.72
CA THR A 251 7.62 7.35 -21.44
C THR A 251 8.89 6.71 -22.00
N ALA A 252 8.85 5.41 -22.24
CA ALA A 252 9.93 4.64 -22.88
C ALA A 252 10.39 5.24 -24.23
N LEU A 253 9.52 5.96 -24.93
CA LEU A 253 9.84 6.67 -26.17
C LEU A 253 10.41 8.09 -25.94
N GLY A 254 10.70 8.47 -24.68
CA GLY A 254 11.27 9.77 -24.32
C GLY A 254 10.25 10.91 -24.23
N GLY A 255 8.96 10.64 -24.46
CA GLY A 255 7.89 11.63 -24.27
C GLY A 255 7.63 11.89 -22.79
N LEU A 256 7.01 13.03 -22.49
CA LEU A 256 6.59 13.38 -21.14
C LEU A 256 5.07 13.55 -21.12
N ARG A 257 4.36 12.64 -20.41
CA ARG A 257 2.92 12.75 -20.23
C ARG A 257 2.55 13.15 -18.81
N ARG A 258 1.50 13.92 -18.66
CA ARG A 258 0.96 14.26 -17.33
C ARG A 258 0.21 13.06 -16.78
N VAL A 259 0.48 12.71 -15.52
CA VAL A 259 -0.27 11.71 -14.77
C VAL A 259 -1.35 12.43 -13.96
N LEU A 260 -2.61 12.04 -14.16
CA LEU A 260 -3.74 12.60 -13.41
C LEU A 260 -4.20 11.60 -12.34
N PRO A 261 -4.76 12.09 -11.22
CA PRO A 261 -5.37 11.20 -10.24
C PRO A 261 -6.55 10.46 -10.85
N LEU A 262 -6.82 9.25 -10.35
CA LEU A 262 -8.00 8.49 -10.77
C LEU A 262 -9.27 9.30 -10.50
N ARG A 263 -10.13 9.41 -11.51
CA ARG A 263 -11.46 10.01 -11.38
C ARG A 263 -12.51 8.91 -11.38
N GLY A 264 -13.34 8.89 -10.34
CA GLY A 264 -14.37 7.86 -10.15
C GLY A 264 -13.88 6.69 -9.29
N GLU A 265 -14.66 5.64 -9.21
CA GLU A 265 -14.34 4.43 -8.44
C GLU A 265 -13.70 3.40 -9.36
N GLY A 266 -12.42 3.12 -9.15
CA GLY A 266 -11.69 2.08 -9.91
C GLY A 266 -12.12 0.66 -9.53
N LEU A 267 -12.37 0.43 -8.23
CA LEU A 267 -12.97 -0.79 -7.68
C LEU A 267 -14.03 -0.41 -6.65
N PRO A 268 -15.09 -1.22 -6.52
CA PRO A 268 -15.95 -1.15 -5.35
C PRO A 268 -15.11 -1.34 -4.08
N ARG A 269 -15.43 -0.59 -3.05
CA ARG A 269 -14.72 -0.62 -1.77
C ARG A 269 -14.71 -2.03 -1.19
N ILE A 270 -13.52 -2.52 -0.85
CA ILE A 270 -13.32 -3.78 -0.12
C ILE A 270 -12.84 -3.45 1.29
N CYS A 271 -12.17 -2.34 1.45
CA CYS A 271 -11.70 -1.81 2.72
C CYS A 271 -12.21 -0.38 2.92
#